data_dbaf28b5a1373eb130675faefd4ef61a
#
_entry.id   dbaf28b5a1373eb130675faefd4ef61a
#
_cell.length_a   1.000
_cell.length_b   1.000
_cell.length_c   1.000
_cell.angle_alpha   90.00
_cell.angle_beta   90.00
_cell.angle_gamma   90.00
#
_symmetry.space_group_name_H-M   'P 1'
#
loop_
_entity.id
_entity.type
_entity.pdbx_description
1 polymer ?
#
loop_
_entity_poly.entity_id
_entity_poly.type
_entity_poly.pdbx_seq_one_letter_code
_entity_poly.pdbx_strand_id
1 'polypeptide(L)'
;MVSRPATATSEAQVWETLSTVSDPEIPAISVVDLGVIGSVEVDGRRIRVELLPTFVGCPAIGVMQAEIAEVLRAGGLADEVEVPVVFDPPWTSDRISETGRERLRLSGFAPPAPMPPGPALGQLDELAVLPVAECPYCRSRNTTMENPFGPTLCRAIYHCADCRQPFEQFKRI
;
A
#
# COMPACT_ATOMS: atom_id res chain seq x y z
N MET A 1 46.16 -0.25 1.52
CA MET A 1 44.71 -0.39 1.32
C MET A 1 44.07 0.67 2.19
N VAL A 2 43.58 1.76 1.58
CA VAL A 2 42.89 2.82 2.34
C VAL A 2 41.43 2.40 2.42
N SER A 3 40.99 1.99 3.61
CA SER A 3 39.58 1.75 3.89
C SER A 3 38.84 3.11 3.75
N ARG A 4 38.03 3.26 2.70
CA ARG A 4 37.05 4.37 2.63
C ARG A 4 36.16 4.25 3.88
N PRO A 5 35.98 5.34 4.64
CA PRO A 5 34.99 5.31 5.71
C PRO A 5 33.64 4.96 5.07
N ALA A 6 33.00 3.92 5.59
CA ALA A 6 31.63 3.59 5.22
C ALA A 6 30.78 4.82 5.60
N THR A 7 30.23 5.49 4.60
CA THR A 7 29.30 6.59 4.82
C THR A 7 28.13 6.01 5.63
N ALA A 8 27.82 6.63 6.78
CA ALA A 8 26.71 6.19 7.60
C ALA A 8 25.43 6.21 6.76
N THR A 9 24.69 5.09 6.77
CA THR A 9 23.40 5.00 6.08
C THR A 9 22.43 6.00 6.70
N SER A 10 21.80 6.81 5.86
CA SER A 10 20.76 7.74 6.31
C SER A 10 19.37 7.13 6.15
N GLU A 11 18.45 7.55 7.00
CA GLU A 11 17.04 7.15 6.87
C GLU A 11 16.46 7.50 5.50
N ALA A 12 16.83 8.66 4.94
CA ALA A 12 16.40 9.08 3.60
C ALA A 12 16.82 8.09 2.50
N GLN A 13 18.03 7.53 2.57
CA GLN A 13 18.49 6.50 1.62
C GLN A 13 17.69 5.21 1.77
N VAL A 14 17.28 4.86 2.98
CA VAL A 14 16.42 3.70 3.23
C VAL A 14 15.05 3.92 2.60
N TRP A 15 14.41 5.07 2.83
CA TRP A 15 13.12 5.41 2.22
C TRP A 15 13.18 5.43 0.69
N GLU A 16 14.24 5.98 0.10
CA GLU A 16 14.46 5.96 -1.34
C GLU A 16 14.55 4.52 -1.88
N THR A 17 15.30 3.66 -1.20
CA THR A 17 15.44 2.25 -1.58
C THR A 17 14.11 1.50 -1.42
N LEU A 18 13.37 1.70 -0.33
CA LEU A 18 12.06 1.12 -0.12
C LEU A 18 11.03 1.54 -1.18
N SER A 19 11.17 2.73 -1.75
CA SER A 19 10.30 3.19 -2.84
C SER A 19 10.44 2.38 -4.13
N THR A 20 11.51 1.57 -4.26
CA THR A 20 11.72 0.65 -5.39
C THR A 20 11.09 -0.72 -5.18
N VAL A 21 10.70 -1.06 -3.95
CA VAL A 21 10.02 -2.32 -3.63
C VAL A 21 8.54 -2.19 -3.98
N SER A 22 8.05 -3.06 -4.83
CA SER A 22 6.64 -3.07 -5.27
C SER A 22 5.80 -4.02 -4.41
N ASP A 23 4.50 -3.74 -4.33
CA ASP A 23 3.56 -4.72 -3.82
C ASP A 23 3.48 -5.92 -4.79
N PRO A 24 3.66 -7.17 -4.33
CA PRO A 24 3.67 -8.34 -5.22
C PRO A 24 2.33 -8.62 -5.89
N GLU A 25 1.22 -8.14 -5.34
CA GLU A 25 -0.12 -8.30 -5.89
C GLU A 25 -0.52 -7.13 -6.81
N ILE A 26 0.11 -5.96 -6.64
CA ILE A 26 -0.10 -4.77 -7.46
C ILE A 26 1.27 -4.16 -7.82
N PRO A 27 2.01 -4.74 -8.77
CA PRO A 27 3.39 -4.33 -9.06
C PRO A 27 3.58 -2.87 -9.51
N ALA A 28 2.49 -2.18 -9.79
CA ALA A 28 2.52 -0.77 -10.17
C ALA A 28 2.68 0.19 -8.99
N ILE A 29 2.46 -0.29 -7.75
CA ILE A 29 2.57 0.56 -6.55
C ILE A 29 3.70 0.07 -5.65
N SER A 30 4.49 1.00 -5.12
CA SER A 30 5.54 0.66 -4.14
C SER A 30 4.95 0.48 -2.74
N VAL A 31 5.68 -0.26 -1.89
CA VAL A 31 5.32 -0.42 -0.48
C VAL A 31 5.26 0.94 0.25
N VAL A 32 6.04 1.92 -0.19
CA VAL A 32 6.02 3.29 0.32
C VAL A 32 4.76 4.02 -0.11
N ASP A 33 4.43 3.98 -1.41
CA ASP A 33 3.23 4.63 -1.95
C ASP A 33 1.93 3.98 -1.47
N LEU A 34 1.96 2.68 -1.20
CA LEU A 34 0.85 1.96 -0.58
C LEU A 34 0.69 2.31 0.91
N GLY A 35 1.73 2.92 1.51
CA GLY A 35 1.71 3.35 2.90
C GLY A 35 1.78 2.20 3.90
N VAL A 36 2.33 1.05 3.51
CA VAL A 36 2.50 -0.12 4.39
C VAL A 36 3.79 -0.08 5.21
N ILE A 37 4.64 0.92 5.01
CA ILE A 37 5.79 1.16 5.88
C ILE A 37 5.34 2.04 7.05
N GLY A 38 5.51 1.51 8.27
CA GLY A 38 5.16 2.20 9.52
C GLY A 38 6.24 3.17 9.97
N SER A 39 7.41 2.62 10.25
CA SER A 39 8.59 3.37 10.66
C SER A 39 9.87 2.76 10.08
N VAL A 40 10.93 3.56 10.05
CA VAL A 40 12.28 3.14 9.68
C VAL A 40 13.21 3.63 10.79
N GLU A 41 13.98 2.72 11.35
CA GLU A 41 15.01 3.00 12.35
C GLU A 41 16.36 2.56 11.81
N VAL A 42 17.37 3.43 11.88
CA VAL A 42 18.73 3.15 11.42
C VAL A 42 19.70 3.28 12.59
N ASP A 43 20.31 2.17 12.96
CA ASP A 43 21.36 2.11 13.97
C ASP A 43 22.64 1.54 13.36
N GLY A 44 23.49 2.41 12.86
CA GLY A 44 24.71 2.05 12.15
C GLY A 44 24.42 1.22 10.89
N ARG A 45 24.67 -0.09 10.96
CA ARG A 45 24.41 -1.03 9.87
C ARG A 45 23.27 -2.01 10.17
N ARG A 46 22.51 -1.75 11.24
CA ARG A 46 21.25 -2.41 11.55
C ARG A 46 20.10 -1.51 11.15
N ILE A 47 19.16 -2.04 10.39
CA ILE A 47 17.95 -1.33 9.97
C ILE A 47 16.73 -2.13 10.42
N ARG A 48 15.79 -1.43 11.04
CA ARG A 48 14.47 -1.95 11.39
C ARG A 48 13.41 -1.21 10.58
N VAL A 49 12.58 -1.95 9.84
CA VAL A 49 11.47 -1.41 9.03
C VAL A 49 10.17 -2.05 9.51
N GLU A 50 9.29 -1.25 10.07
CA GLU A 50 7.98 -1.75 10.49
C GLU A 50 7.03 -1.87 9.29
N LEU A 51 6.43 -3.05 9.11
CA LEU A 51 5.47 -3.34 8.06
C LEU A 51 4.06 -3.38 8.64
N LEU A 52 3.18 -2.50 8.15
CA LEU A 52 1.77 -2.40 8.50
C LEU A 52 0.94 -3.14 7.45
N PRO A 53 0.39 -4.32 7.73
CA PRO A 53 -0.39 -5.04 6.73
C PRO A 53 -1.74 -4.35 6.50
N THR A 54 -2.16 -4.30 5.23
CA THR A 54 -3.48 -3.80 4.85
C THR A 54 -4.61 -4.69 5.37
N PHE A 55 -4.31 -5.96 5.62
CA PHE A 55 -5.26 -6.96 6.12
C PHE A 55 -4.56 -8.03 6.94
N VAL A 56 -5.20 -8.47 8.03
CA VAL A 56 -4.71 -9.60 8.83
C VAL A 56 -4.72 -10.87 7.97
N GLY A 57 -3.56 -11.52 7.83
CA GLY A 57 -3.43 -12.72 7.00
C GLY A 57 -3.20 -12.46 5.51
N CYS A 58 -2.77 -11.27 5.11
CA CYS A 58 -2.35 -10.99 3.74
C CYS A 58 -1.21 -11.94 3.32
N PRO A 59 -1.35 -12.73 2.23
CA PRO A 59 -0.33 -13.68 1.78
C PRO A 59 0.94 -12.98 1.28
N ALA A 60 0.86 -11.71 0.90
CA ALA A 60 1.99 -10.92 0.38
C ALA A 60 2.99 -10.49 1.47
N ILE A 61 2.62 -10.54 2.76
CA ILE A 61 3.45 -10.04 3.87
C ILE A 61 4.86 -10.68 3.84
N GLY A 62 4.93 -11.99 3.78
CA GLY A 62 6.22 -12.71 3.80
C GLY A 62 7.12 -12.36 2.60
N VAL A 63 6.51 -12.14 1.42
CA VAL A 63 7.22 -11.72 0.22
C VAL A 63 7.76 -10.30 0.38
N MET A 64 6.93 -9.36 0.83
CA MET A 64 7.36 -7.99 1.09
C MET A 64 8.47 -7.90 2.13
N GLN A 65 8.37 -8.66 3.24
CA GLN A 65 9.43 -8.73 4.25
C GLN A 65 10.76 -9.19 3.67
N ALA A 66 10.74 -10.26 2.86
CA ALA A 66 11.93 -10.81 2.23
C ALA A 66 12.56 -9.82 1.24
N GLU A 67 11.73 -9.20 0.39
CA GLU A 67 12.18 -8.26 -0.63
C GLU A 67 12.75 -6.97 -0.01
N ILE A 68 12.08 -6.40 1.00
CA ILE A 68 12.59 -5.26 1.76
C ILE A 68 13.98 -5.57 2.34
N ALA A 69 14.11 -6.73 2.99
CA ALA A 69 15.38 -7.12 3.59
C ALA A 69 16.48 -7.35 2.54
N GLU A 70 16.12 -7.91 1.39
CA GLU A 70 17.05 -8.18 0.30
C GLU A 70 17.57 -6.88 -0.33
N VAL A 71 16.68 -5.94 -0.71
CA VAL A 71 17.11 -4.70 -1.38
C VAL A 71 17.97 -3.83 -0.48
N LEU A 72 17.69 -3.77 0.83
CA LEU A 72 18.49 -3.01 1.77
C LEU A 72 19.88 -3.60 1.97
N ARG A 73 20.01 -4.94 2.00
CA ARG A 73 21.31 -5.62 2.07
C ARG A 73 22.07 -5.50 0.75
N ALA A 74 21.41 -5.77 -0.37
CA ALA A 74 22.02 -5.71 -1.70
C ALA A 74 22.47 -4.28 -2.06
N GLY A 75 21.75 -3.26 -1.60
CA GLY A 75 22.13 -1.84 -1.69
C GLY A 75 23.31 -1.46 -0.79
N GLY A 76 23.82 -2.38 0.03
CA GLY A 76 24.92 -2.12 0.96
C GLY A 76 24.56 -1.17 2.11
N LEU A 77 23.25 -0.96 2.36
CA LEU A 77 22.77 -0.05 3.40
C LEU A 77 22.83 -0.67 4.79
N ALA A 78 22.64 -1.99 4.90
CA ALA A 78 22.61 -2.73 6.17
C ALA A 78 23.30 -4.09 6.07
N ASP A 79 23.84 -4.54 7.20
CA ASP A 79 24.29 -5.92 7.42
C ASP A 79 23.17 -6.74 8.08
N GLU A 80 22.37 -6.11 8.92
CA GLU A 80 21.25 -6.70 9.65
C GLU A 80 19.97 -5.90 9.36
N VAL A 81 18.94 -6.60 8.90
CA VAL A 81 17.63 -6.01 8.59
C VAL A 81 16.55 -6.79 9.29
N GLU A 82 15.75 -6.10 10.09
CA GLU A 82 14.56 -6.62 10.74
C GLU A 82 13.31 -5.98 10.12
N VAL A 83 12.33 -6.79 9.75
CA VAL A 83 11.07 -6.30 9.17
C VAL A 83 9.89 -6.89 9.96
N PRO A 84 9.64 -6.39 11.18
CA PRO A 84 8.50 -6.84 11.98
C PRO A 84 7.19 -6.38 11.38
N VAL A 85 6.16 -7.23 11.50
CA VAL A 85 4.77 -6.87 11.20
C VAL A 85 4.16 -6.23 12.45
N VAL A 86 3.59 -5.04 12.27
CA VAL A 86 2.99 -4.24 13.34
C VAL A 86 1.55 -3.92 12.98
N PHE A 87 0.64 -3.98 13.96
CA PHE A 87 -0.79 -3.73 13.77
C PHE A 87 -1.28 -2.48 14.53
N ASP A 88 -0.41 -1.82 15.24
CA ASP A 88 -0.70 -0.60 15.99
C ASP A 88 0.34 0.49 15.67
N PRO A 89 -0.09 1.62 15.06
CA PRO A 89 -1.44 1.91 14.59
C PRO A 89 -1.84 1.02 13.41
N PRO A 90 -3.16 0.73 13.24
CA PRO A 90 -3.60 -0.05 12.10
C PRO A 90 -3.35 0.70 10.78
N TRP A 91 -3.11 -0.05 9.70
CA TRP A 91 -3.07 0.53 8.37
C TRP A 91 -4.46 1.04 7.98
N THR A 92 -4.52 2.19 7.35
CA THR A 92 -5.74 2.72 6.74
C THR A 92 -5.47 3.16 5.31
N SER A 93 -6.49 3.14 4.47
CA SER A 93 -6.38 3.55 3.06
C SER A 93 -6.01 5.03 2.86
N ASP A 94 -6.08 5.85 3.91
CA ASP A 94 -5.62 7.24 3.85
C ASP A 94 -4.09 7.35 3.85
N ARG A 95 -3.38 6.27 4.18
CA ARG A 95 -1.91 6.19 4.08
C ARG A 95 -1.41 6.06 2.64
N ILE A 96 -2.28 5.67 1.70
CA ILE A 96 -1.90 5.60 0.28
C ILE A 96 -1.57 7.01 -0.20
N SER A 97 -0.35 7.20 -0.73
CA SER A 97 0.09 8.47 -1.28
C SER A 97 -0.76 8.89 -2.49
N GLU A 98 -0.76 10.18 -2.82
CA GLU A 98 -1.42 10.67 -4.04
C GLU A 98 -0.83 9.99 -5.29
N THR A 99 0.49 9.83 -5.34
CA THR A 99 1.19 9.07 -6.39
C THR A 99 0.71 7.62 -6.44
N GLY A 100 0.55 6.98 -5.28
CA GLY A 100 0.03 5.62 -5.18
C GLY A 100 -1.39 5.49 -5.70
N ARG A 101 -2.28 6.44 -5.37
CA ARG A 101 -3.66 6.49 -5.88
C ARG A 101 -3.69 6.61 -7.41
N GLU A 102 -2.86 7.46 -7.98
CA GLU A 102 -2.79 7.63 -9.44
C GLU A 102 -2.20 6.38 -10.11
N ARG A 103 -1.18 5.75 -9.52
CA ARG A 103 -0.61 4.48 -10.01
C ARG A 103 -1.63 3.34 -9.99
N LEU A 104 -2.42 3.22 -8.92
CA LEU A 104 -3.55 2.29 -8.86
C LEU A 104 -4.52 2.54 -10.02
N ARG A 105 -4.94 3.78 -10.20
CA ARG A 105 -5.87 4.15 -11.28
C ARG A 105 -5.34 3.81 -12.66
N LEU A 106 -4.08 4.17 -12.96
CA LEU A 106 -3.44 3.88 -14.24
C LEU A 106 -3.29 2.38 -14.51
N SER A 107 -3.25 1.57 -13.45
CA SER A 107 -3.17 0.12 -13.53
C SER A 107 -4.55 -0.57 -13.58
N GLY A 108 -5.63 0.21 -13.69
CA GLY A 108 -6.98 -0.32 -13.81
C GLY A 108 -7.68 -0.63 -12.49
N PHE A 109 -7.09 -0.17 -11.37
CA PHE A 109 -7.72 -0.25 -10.05
C PHE A 109 -8.39 1.07 -9.68
N ALA A 110 -9.61 1.02 -9.17
CA ALA A 110 -10.19 2.20 -8.52
C ALA A 110 -9.57 2.38 -7.13
N PRO A 111 -8.90 3.51 -6.87
CA PRO A 111 -8.39 3.78 -5.54
C PRO A 111 -9.53 4.01 -4.56
N PRO A 112 -9.30 3.79 -3.24
CA PRO A 112 -10.31 4.09 -2.24
C PRO A 112 -10.63 5.59 -2.20
N ALA A 113 -11.90 5.93 -2.05
CA ALA A 113 -12.30 7.33 -1.90
C ALA A 113 -11.66 7.93 -0.63
N PRO A 114 -11.21 9.20 -0.68
CA PRO A 114 -10.73 9.89 0.51
C PRO A 114 -11.78 9.92 1.61
N MET A 115 -11.34 9.94 2.88
CA MET A 115 -12.26 10.15 4.01
C MET A 115 -12.83 11.56 3.92
N PRO A 116 -14.16 11.76 3.92
CA PRO A 116 -14.70 13.09 4.07
C PRO A 116 -14.27 13.64 5.44
N PRO A 117 -13.87 14.93 5.52
CA PRO A 117 -13.57 15.55 6.80
C PRO A 117 -14.87 15.65 7.61
N GLY A 118 -14.92 14.96 8.74
CA GLY A 118 -16.08 14.97 9.64
C GLY A 118 -15.90 14.00 10.80
N PRO A 119 -16.67 14.14 11.90
CA PRO A 119 -16.67 13.16 12.97
C PRO A 119 -17.01 11.80 12.38
N ALA A 120 -16.28 10.77 12.82
CA ALA A 120 -16.58 9.40 12.45
C ALA A 120 -18.08 9.17 12.62
N LEU A 121 -18.77 8.85 11.54
CA LEU A 121 -20.21 8.61 11.51
C LEU A 121 -20.55 7.36 12.34
N GLY A 122 -20.52 7.52 13.64
CA GLY A 122 -21.23 6.62 14.54
C GLY A 122 -22.64 7.17 14.64
N GLN A 123 -23.58 6.60 13.94
CA GLN A 123 -24.97 6.37 14.34
C GLN A 123 -26.06 6.43 13.26
N LEU A 124 -25.82 6.82 12.00
CA LEU A 124 -26.92 6.89 11.01
C LEU A 124 -26.64 6.23 9.64
N ASP A 125 -25.50 5.57 9.43
CA ASP A 125 -25.16 4.92 8.16
C ASP A 125 -25.39 3.39 8.13
N GLU A 126 -26.37 2.89 8.87
CA GLU A 126 -26.88 1.52 8.64
C GLU A 126 -27.67 1.37 7.32
N LEU A 127 -27.98 2.46 6.66
CA LEU A 127 -28.30 2.46 5.23
C LEU A 127 -26.98 2.63 4.47
N ALA A 128 -26.17 1.58 4.46
CA ALA A 128 -24.95 1.54 3.69
C ALA A 128 -25.27 1.82 2.22
N VAL A 129 -25.16 3.06 1.83
CA VAL A 129 -25.00 3.41 0.41
C VAL A 129 -23.75 2.67 -0.01
N LEU A 130 -23.91 1.61 -0.80
CA LEU A 130 -22.79 0.84 -1.36
C LEU A 130 -21.78 1.85 -1.92
N PRO A 131 -20.50 1.79 -1.52
CA PRO A 131 -19.54 2.80 -1.94
C PRO A 131 -19.44 2.82 -3.46
N VAL A 132 -19.77 3.95 -4.07
CA VAL A 132 -19.66 4.13 -5.50
C VAL A 132 -18.18 4.30 -5.84
N ALA A 133 -17.62 3.33 -6.58
CA ALA A 133 -16.27 3.43 -7.09
C ALA A 133 -16.25 4.22 -8.41
N GLU A 134 -15.29 5.13 -8.58
CA GLU A 134 -15.06 5.77 -9.88
C GLU A 134 -14.35 4.79 -10.80
N CYS A 135 -14.87 4.61 -12.01
CA CYS A 135 -14.26 3.73 -13.01
C CYS A 135 -12.85 4.23 -13.39
N PRO A 136 -11.80 3.42 -13.26
CA PRO A 136 -10.43 3.84 -13.57
C PRO A 136 -10.22 4.14 -15.06
N TYR A 137 -11.07 3.59 -15.94
CA TYR A 137 -10.95 3.73 -17.40
C TYR A 137 -11.64 4.98 -17.94
N CYS A 138 -12.91 5.20 -17.58
CA CYS A 138 -13.71 6.30 -18.16
C CYS A 138 -14.15 7.37 -17.13
N ARG A 139 -13.77 7.19 -15.85
CA ARG A 139 -14.11 8.07 -14.72
C ARG A 139 -15.59 8.19 -14.41
N SER A 140 -16.41 7.34 -14.98
CA SER A 140 -17.83 7.28 -14.65
C SER A 140 -18.04 6.80 -13.22
N ARG A 141 -19.08 7.33 -12.58
CA ARG A 141 -19.59 6.85 -11.30
C ARG A 141 -20.81 5.95 -11.44
N ASN A 142 -21.25 5.68 -12.69
CA ASN A 142 -22.28 4.71 -13.01
C ASN A 142 -21.71 3.29 -12.94
N THR A 143 -21.38 2.88 -11.73
CA THR A 143 -20.70 1.62 -11.43
C THR A 143 -21.45 0.84 -10.38
N THR A 144 -21.39 -0.48 -10.48
CA THR A 144 -22.06 -1.40 -9.55
C THR A 144 -21.02 -2.37 -8.98
N MET A 145 -21.07 -2.60 -7.67
CA MET A 145 -20.30 -3.66 -7.05
C MET A 145 -20.92 -5.00 -7.39
N GLU A 146 -20.16 -5.86 -8.07
CA GLU A 146 -20.60 -7.23 -8.41
C GLU A 146 -20.23 -8.23 -7.32
N ASN A 147 -19.03 -8.05 -6.72
CA ASN A 147 -18.57 -8.93 -5.66
C ASN A 147 -17.73 -8.12 -4.65
N PRO A 148 -18.09 -8.17 -3.35
CA PRO A 148 -17.29 -7.54 -2.30
C PRO A 148 -15.96 -8.25 -2.04
N PHE A 149 -15.74 -9.44 -2.63
CA PHE A 149 -14.51 -10.22 -2.51
C PHE A 149 -13.86 -10.33 -3.89
N GLY A 150 -12.72 -9.65 -4.06
CA GLY A 150 -11.85 -9.77 -5.22
C GLY A 150 -10.86 -10.94 -5.08
N PRO A 151 -9.81 -10.99 -5.91
CA PRO A 151 -8.74 -11.98 -5.80
C PRO A 151 -8.06 -11.97 -4.44
N THR A 152 -8.06 -10.82 -3.77
CA THR A 152 -7.54 -10.65 -2.40
C THR A 152 -8.56 -9.91 -1.53
N LEU A 153 -8.41 -10.04 -0.20
CA LEU A 153 -9.36 -9.47 0.77
C LEU A 153 -9.44 -7.94 0.73
N CYS A 154 -8.37 -7.27 0.30
CA CYS A 154 -8.31 -5.81 0.17
C CYS A 154 -8.98 -5.28 -1.11
N ARG A 155 -9.52 -6.15 -1.99
CA ARG A 155 -10.10 -5.77 -3.28
C ARG A 155 -11.56 -6.21 -3.40
N ALA A 156 -12.34 -5.46 -4.19
CA ALA A 156 -13.72 -5.77 -4.58
C ALA A 156 -13.84 -5.66 -6.10
N ILE A 157 -14.80 -6.38 -6.68
CA ILE A 157 -15.06 -6.39 -8.14
C ILE A 157 -16.24 -5.48 -8.43
N TYR A 158 -16.04 -4.60 -9.40
CA TYR A 158 -17.03 -3.67 -9.91
C TYR A 158 -17.20 -3.80 -11.42
N HIS A 159 -18.33 -3.33 -11.91
CA HIS A 159 -18.62 -3.16 -13.33
C HIS A 159 -19.06 -1.73 -13.62
N CYS A 160 -18.54 -1.15 -14.69
CA CYS A 160 -18.95 0.16 -15.18
C CYS A 160 -20.03 0.03 -16.26
N ALA A 161 -21.21 0.60 -16.03
CA ALA A 161 -22.31 0.54 -17.00
C ALA A 161 -22.04 1.39 -18.25
N ASP A 162 -21.22 2.43 -18.16
CA ASP A 162 -20.96 3.34 -19.29
C ASP A 162 -19.91 2.78 -20.26
N CYS A 163 -18.75 2.34 -19.80
CA CYS A 163 -17.74 1.77 -20.67
C CYS A 163 -17.77 0.24 -20.74
N ARG A 164 -18.63 -0.40 -19.94
CA ARG A 164 -18.84 -1.86 -19.88
C ARG A 164 -17.60 -2.66 -19.49
N GLN A 165 -16.69 -2.05 -18.76
CA GLN A 165 -15.49 -2.73 -18.28
C GLN A 165 -15.66 -3.17 -16.83
N PRO A 166 -15.30 -4.42 -16.49
CA PRO A 166 -15.08 -4.81 -15.11
C PRO A 166 -13.76 -4.19 -14.61
N PHE A 167 -13.71 -3.91 -13.33
CA PHE A 167 -12.49 -3.42 -12.68
C PHE A 167 -12.48 -3.80 -11.21
N GLU A 168 -11.31 -3.72 -10.60
CA GLU A 168 -11.15 -3.93 -9.17
C GLU A 168 -11.07 -2.60 -8.44
N GLN A 169 -11.69 -2.53 -7.28
CA GLN A 169 -11.50 -1.42 -6.34
C GLN A 169 -10.62 -1.88 -5.20
N PHE A 170 -9.62 -1.09 -4.85
CA PHE A 170 -8.94 -1.21 -3.57
C PHE A 170 -9.88 -0.71 -2.48
N LYS A 171 -10.24 -1.59 -1.53
CA LYS A 171 -11.22 -1.27 -0.49
C LYS A 171 -10.73 -0.18 0.44
N ARG A 172 -11.67 0.55 0.97
CA ARG A 172 -11.42 1.42 2.11
C ARG A 172 -11.36 0.58 3.39
N ILE A 173 -10.31 0.75 4.14
CA ILE A 173 -10.05 0.09 5.42
C ILE A 173 -9.72 1.17 6.44
#